data_fc984154225cda8c746ecdaf9a68b910
#
_entry.id   fc984154225cda8c746ecdaf9a68b910
#
_cell.length_a   1.000
_cell.length_b   1.000
_cell.length_c   1.000
_cell.angle_alpha   90.00
_cell.angle_beta   90.00
_cell.angle_gamma   90.00
#
_symmetry.space_group_name_H-M   'P 1'
#
loop_
_entity.id
_entity.type
_entity.pdbx_description
1 polymer ?
#
loop_
_entity_poly.entity_id
_entity_poly.type
_entity_poly.pdbx_seq_one_letter_code
_entity_poly.pdbx_strand_id
1 'polypeptide(L)'
;LAAAHGQDGAASIPVDGDVDAAEEGAAAVTGSDSDSQQEEDQHLADAVRGLGLTTKSPFTHDQSGKARSTGTIRRTPSTSSEDDYEDDEVLQWLPAADLTSVDGSERYSDIRQLLARQQPFLPEDQHSLGSDWAVGDGYDLSAYNQINGVWPLGHPLPLPDWTSGEGEAGKGTLIFDNVWQYEELNGIVETTLQRMLEETHYNTVNLFVDFYRSFKRTRRSDLRSFFQFYDVPINRRHHMCVSLAFEIMARMVQMFPVLAQYLYVVSCEEQVMDCNDYVQLDEEYGLNSANAAVEKEHVMVAMRIAIGERRGVMILDPGYHVSRAVTVMKDQSYPHTGWFTQSKEPHLQRDYCYAYSQHSDKFVEWKEREIRGEKSSFKTSLVYVAQEYITAIDVTVRRNLVYNFRSLLSRDAKGQVYAGIYFPLVANVQESYLTIFYDGPNEQRVRTKLMFSGFKVGKGKLPDSISHHLGKLAPQLKMPLQELTELCKALAEVVTDQNFIGQVLSINDDIGNMSVEN
;
A
#
# COMPACT_ATOMS: atom_id res chain seq x y z
N LEU A 1 17.43 43.71 22.53
CA LEU A 1 18.56 44.10 23.36
C LEU A 1 19.55 42.94 23.37
N ALA A 2 20.56 43.00 22.53
CA ALA A 2 21.92 43.45 22.76
C ALA A 2 22.77 42.32 23.35
N ALA A 3 23.66 41.78 22.52
CA ALA A 3 25.09 42.03 22.35
C ALA A 3 25.92 41.22 23.37
N ALA A 4 27.08 40.69 23.12
CA ALA A 4 28.07 40.61 22.06
C ALA A 4 29.32 39.95 22.66
N HIS A 5 30.29 39.57 21.79
CA HIS A 5 31.72 39.34 22.02
C HIS A 5 32.13 37.98 22.60
N GLY A 6 33.17 37.31 22.12
CA GLY A 6 34.16 37.58 21.06
C GLY A 6 35.30 36.59 21.19
N GLN A 7 35.93 36.31 20.04
CA GLN A 7 37.38 36.13 19.76
C GLN A 7 38.18 35.07 20.54
N ASP A 8 38.86 34.27 19.86
CA ASP A 8 40.04 34.12 19.03
C ASP A 8 40.96 33.01 19.55
N GLY A 9 41.64 32.33 18.67
CA GLY A 9 42.74 31.44 19.00
C GLY A 9 43.12 30.46 17.88
N ALA A 10 43.84 30.97 16.91
CA ALA A 10 44.53 30.19 15.89
C ALA A 10 45.84 29.61 16.43
N ALA A 11 46.28 28.43 15.90
CA ALA A 11 47.66 28.04 15.56
C ALA A 11 47.67 26.59 15.13
N SER A 12 47.92 26.35 13.89
CA SER A 12 49.20 26.05 13.17
C SER A 12 49.61 24.58 13.16
N ILE A 13 49.74 24.11 11.93
CA ILE A 13 50.27 22.87 11.37
C ILE A 13 51.76 22.68 11.77
N PRO A 14 52.30 21.45 11.75
CA PRO A 14 53.19 21.10 10.65
C PRO A 14 52.97 19.71 10.02
N VAL A 15 53.50 19.68 8.81
CA VAL A 15 53.62 18.70 7.75
C VAL A 15 54.80 17.75 8.02
N ASP A 16 54.83 16.65 7.26
CA ASP A 16 55.86 15.64 6.91
C ASP A 16 55.64 14.26 7.58
N GLY A 17 55.71 13.17 6.88
CA GLY A 17 56.24 12.76 5.59
C GLY A 17 56.17 11.25 5.43
N ASP A 18 56.19 10.85 4.18
CA ASP A 18 56.71 9.62 3.56
C ASP A 18 56.17 8.20 3.89
N VAL A 19 55.55 7.65 2.88
CA VAL A 19 55.83 6.43 2.07
C VAL A 19 56.30 5.17 2.82
N ASP A 20 55.53 4.08 2.74
CA ASP A 20 55.93 2.87 2.01
C ASP A 20 54.84 1.78 1.95
N ALA A 21 54.94 1.04 0.87
CA ALA A 21 54.09 -0.08 0.46
C ALA A 21 54.27 -1.33 1.33
N ALA A 22 53.28 -2.18 1.40
CA ALA A 22 53.33 -3.59 0.99
C ALA A 22 52.24 -4.48 1.61
N GLU A 23 51.70 -5.29 0.74
CA GLU A 23 51.31 -6.72 0.90
C GLU A 23 50.17 -7.16 1.80
N GLU A 24 49.20 -7.72 1.10
CA GLU A 24 48.43 -8.99 1.30
C GLU A 24 48.22 -9.50 2.73
N GLY A 25 46.96 -9.62 3.06
CA GLY A 25 46.48 -10.42 4.17
C GLY A 25 45.00 -10.72 4.04
N ALA A 26 44.68 -11.77 3.28
CA ALA A 26 43.33 -12.35 3.28
C ALA A 26 43.02 -12.88 4.68
N ALA A 27 42.13 -12.21 5.42
CA ALA A 27 41.53 -12.76 6.62
C ALA A 27 40.02 -13.01 6.37
N ALA A 28 39.69 -14.29 6.34
CA ALA A 28 38.32 -14.76 6.35
C ALA A 28 37.63 -14.26 7.62
N VAL A 29 36.60 -13.40 7.48
CA VAL A 29 35.68 -13.06 8.56
C VAL A 29 34.46 -13.96 8.39
N THR A 30 34.46 -15.06 9.11
CA THR A 30 33.27 -15.83 9.45
C THR A 30 32.68 -15.23 10.71
N GLY A 31 31.51 -14.60 10.61
CA GLY A 31 30.78 -14.13 11.80
C GLY A 31 29.60 -13.24 11.46
N SER A 32 28.41 -13.75 11.73
CA SER A 32 27.11 -13.07 11.86
C SER A 32 26.34 -12.65 10.60
N ASP A 33 25.91 -13.62 9.83
CA ASP A 33 24.87 -13.40 8.79
C ASP A 33 23.43 -13.31 9.36
N SER A 34 23.22 -13.55 10.65
CA SER A 34 21.87 -13.60 11.23
C SER A 34 21.27 -12.23 11.57
N ASP A 35 22.08 -11.28 12.00
CA ASP A 35 21.58 -9.95 12.38
C ASP A 35 21.33 -9.06 11.18
N SER A 36 22.17 -9.17 10.14
CA SER A 36 21.93 -8.49 8.86
C SER A 36 20.70 -9.02 8.14
N GLN A 37 20.41 -10.31 8.26
CA GLN A 37 19.23 -10.94 7.68
C GLN A 37 17.93 -10.51 8.37
N GLN A 38 17.97 -10.30 9.69
CA GLN A 38 16.81 -9.80 10.44
C GLN A 38 16.49 -8.33 10.13
N GLU A 39 17.47 -7.47 9.94
CA GLU A 39 17.26 -6.10 9.48
C GLU A 39 16.75 -6.06 8.03
N GLU A 40 17.23 -6.96 7.17
CA GLU A 40 16.78 -7.07 5.78
C GLU A 40 15.36 -7.58 5.64
N ASP A 41 14.94 -8.51 6.49
CA ASP A 41 13.56 -8.96 6.57
C ASP A 41 12.62 -7.87 7.10
N GLN A 42 13.13 -6.97 7.95
CA GLN A 42 12.42 -5.76 8.36
C GLN A 42 12.14 -4.86 7.15
N HIS A 43 13.13 -4.63 6.30
CA HIS A 43 12.99 -3.78 5.12
C HIS A 43 12.08 -4.37 4.04
N LEU A 44 11.99 -5.69 3.88
CA LEU A 44 10.99 -6.28 2.98
C LEU A 44 9.59 -6.22 3.58
N ALA A 45 9.49 -6.45 4.88
CA ALA A 45 8.26 -6.26 5.61
C ALA A 45 7.77 -4.81 5.48
N ASP A 46 8.68 -3.84 5.52
CA ASP A 46 8.41 -2.42 5.33
C ASP A 46 8.20 -2.09 3.84
N ALA A 47 8.78 -2.85 2.91
CA ALA A 47 8.52 -2.72 1.48
C ALA A 47 7.14 -3.25 1.07
N VAL A 48 6.71 -4.35 1.65
CA VAL A 48 5.35 -4.87 1.52
C VAL A 48 4.36 -3.94 2.25
N ARG A 49 4.84 -3.25 3.28
CA ARG A 49 4.13 -2.13 3.91
C ARG A 49 4.13 -0.87 3.08
N GLY A 50 4.93 -0.72 2.05
CA GLY A 50 5.23 0.46 1.20
C GLY A 50 4.18 1.55 1.05
N LEU A 51 3.30 1.62 1.99
CA LEU A 51 2.08 2.36 2.14
C LEU A 51 2.09 2.97 3.56
N GLY A 52 2.87 4.00 3.75
CA GLY A 52 2.76 4.88 4.89
C GLY A 52 3.24 4.36 6.26
N LEU A 53 4.51 4.33 6.55
CA LEU A 53 5.02 4.19 7.91
C LEU A 53 6.10 5.22 8.23
N THR A 54 5.75 6.20 9.03
CA THR A 54 6.74 6.98 9.77
C THR A 54 7.45 6.05 10.76
N THR A 55 8.74 5.85 10.59
CA THR A 55 9.57 5.20 11.60
C THR A 55 9.70 6.13 12.80
N LYS A 56 8.82 6.01 13.80
CA LYS A 56 9.10 6.56 15.11
C LYS A 56 10.17 5.69 15.75
N SER A 57 11.32 6.28 16.02
CA SER A 57 12.38 5.71 16.86
C SER A 57 11.82 5.40 18.25
N PRO A 58 11.99 4.19 18.81
CA PRO A 58 11.52 3.93 20.16
C PRO A 58 12.47 4.60 21.15
N PHE A 59 11.97 5.56 21.92
CA PHE A 59 12.60 6.01 23.14
C PHE A 59 12.58 4.84 24.13
N THR A 60 13.76 4.35 24.47
CA THR A 60 13.98 3.41 25.56
C THR A 60 13.73 4.10 26.90
N HIS A 61 12.64 3.75 27.56
CA HIS A 61 12.53 3.95 28.99
C HIS A 61 12.72 2.61 29.69
N ASP A 62 13.90 2.49 30.31
CA ASP A 62 14.24 1.46 31.29
C ASP A 62 13.50 1.73 32.60
N GLN A 63 12.65 0.81 33.02
CA GLN A 63 12.27 0.69 34.45
C GLN A 63 12.20 -0.78 34.85
N SER A 64 13.25 -1.16 35.52
CA SER A 64 13.36 -2.38 36.32
C SER A 64 12.36 -2.41 37.47
N GLY A 65 11.52 -3.44 37.51
CA GLY A 65 10.65 -3.74 38.65
C GLY A 65 10.47 -5.25 38.81
N LYS A 66 11.31 -5.86 39.67
CA LYS A 66 11.19 -7.25 40.11
C LYS A 66 9.91 -7.47 40.91
N ALA A 67 9.14 -8.49 40.57
CA ALA A 67 8.37 -9.21 41.59
C ALA A 67 8.33 -10.71 41.25
N ARG A 68 8.86 -11.49 42.18
CA ARG A 68 8.78 -12.95 42.23
C ARG A 68 7.39 -13.37 42.67
N SER A 69 6.84 -14.41 42.04
CA SER A 69 5.96 -15.35 42.74
C SER A 69 6.05 -16.73 42.10
N THR A 70 6.46 -17.67 42.90
CA THR A 70 6.55 -19.11 42.68
C THR A 70 5.18 -19.75 42.77
N GLY A 71 4.87 -20.66 41.84
CA GLY A 71 3.69 -21.50 41.92
C GLY A 71 3.83 -22.73 41.03
N THR A 72 4.36 -23.80 41.64
CA THR A 72 4.48 -25.14 41.06
C THR A 72 3.11 -25.82 41.02
N ILE A 73 2.64 -26.31 39.87
CA ILE A 73 1.60 -27.35 39.82
C ILE A 73 2.04 -28.46 38.85
N ARG A 74 1.91 -29.69 39.39
CA ARG A 74 2.32 -30.98 38.89
C ARG A 74 1.61 -31.39 37.59
N ARG A 75 2.38 -32.05 36.72
CA ARG A 75 1.91 -32.89 35.61
C ARG A 75 1.34 -34.21 36.16
N THR A 76 0.26 -34.68 35.58
CA THR A 76 -0.06 -36.09 35.39
C THR A 76 -0.43 -36.36 33.93
N PRO A 77 0.00 -37.51 33.40
CA PRO A 77 -0.22 -37.82 31.99
C PRO A 77 -1.51 -38.63 31.79
N SER A 78 -2.25 -38.38 30.75
CA SER A 78 -3.20 -39.35 30.20
C SER A 78 -3.03 -39.49 28.71
N THR A 79 -2.98 -40.70 28.34
CA THR A 79 -2.73 -41.39 27.10
C THR A 79 -3.79 -41.17 26.02
N SER A 80 -3.30 -41.14 24.78
CA SER A 80 -3.86 -41.74 23.53
C SER A 80 -5.22 -41.26 23.01
N SER A 81 -5.20 -40.64 21.85
CA SER A 81 -5.66 -41.28 20.61
C SER A 81 -5.26 -40.42 19.42
N GLU A 82 -4.52 -41.04 18.53
CA GLU A 82 -4.32 -40.64 17.14
C GLU A 82 -5.69 -40.63 16.47
N ASP A 83 -6.10 -39.51 15.95
CA ASP A 83 -7.08 -39.45 14.85
C ASP A 83 -6.50 -38.47 13.82
N ASP A 84 -5.97 -39.09 12.78
CA ASP A 84 -5.60 -38.49 11.51
C ASP A 84 -6.82 -37.83 10.90
N TYR A 85 -6.80 -36.50 10.81
CA TYR A 85 -7.61 -35.77 9.83
C TYR A 85 -6.68 -35.27 8.73
N GLU A 86 -6.42 -36.18 7.76
CA GLU A 86 -6.10 -35.79 6.40
C GLU A 86 -7.38 -35.19 5.78
N ASP A 87 -7.49 -33.89 5.73
CA ASP A 87 -8.36 -33.16 4.82
C ASP A 87 -7.53 -32.18 3.99
N ASP A 88 -6.64 -32.74 3.19
CA ASP A 88 -6.18 -32.13 1.96
C ASP A 88 -7.25 -32.31 0.87
N GLU A 89 -8.38 -31.64 0.98
CA GLU A 89 -9.17 -31.32 -0.19
C GLU A 89 -8.38 -30.31 -1.03
N VAL A 90 -7.52 -30.86 -1.87
CA VAL A 90 -6.96 -30.21 -3.05
C VAL A 90 -8.16 -29.71 -3.87
N LEU A 91 -8.53 -28.45 -3.70
CA LEU A 91 -9.32 -27.72 -4.68
C LEU A 91 -8.55 -27.79 -5.99
N GLN A 92 -8.89 -28.79 -6.81
CA GLN A 92 -8.43 -28.86 -8.19
C GLN A 92 -8.92 -27.58 -8.87
N TRP A 93 -8.00 -26.66 -9.08
CA TRP A 93 -8.21 -25.47 -9.87
C TRP A 93 -8.63 -25.93 -11.26
N LEU A 94 -9.88 -25.66 -11.61
CA LEU A 94 -10.30 -25.74 -13.00
C LEU A 94 -9.38 -24.82 -13.81
N PRO A 95 -8.79 -25.30 -14.90
CA PRO A 95 -7.99 -24.45 -15.78
C PRO A 95 -8.82 -23.22 -16.14
N ALA A 96 -8.17 -22.06 -16.22
CA ALA A 96 -8.78 -20.81 -16.61
C ALA A 96 -9.54 -21.02 -17.93
N ALA A 97 -10.82 -21.35 -17.82
CA ALA A 97 -11.70 -21.41 -18.96
C ALA A 97 -11.77 -20.01 -19.51
N ASP A 98 -11.43 -19.90 -20.78
CA ASP A 98 -11.57 -18.68 -21.55
C ASP A 98 -13.00 -18.14 -21.36
N LEU A 99 -13.13 -17.11 -20.50
CA LEU A 99 -14.43 -16.52 -20.15
C LEU A 99 -15.12 -15.85 -21.37
N THR A 100 -14.45 -15.86 -22.52
CA THR A 100 -14.99 -15.31 -23.78
C THR A 100 -15.67 -16.34 -24.67
N SER A 101 -15.49 -17.66 -24.41
CA SER A 101 -15.92 -18.72 -25.33
C SER A 101 -16.93 -19.73 -24.77
N VAL A 102 -17.21 -19.69 -23.47
CA VAL A 102 -18.28 -20.53 -22.87
C VAL A 102 -19.49 -19.62 -22.65
N ASP A 103 -20.62 -20.06 -23.19
CA ASP A 103 -21.93 -19.47 -22.88
C ASP A 103 -22.15 -19.51 -21.36
N GLY A 104 -21.55 -18.54 -20.67
CA GLY A 104 -21.59 -18.36 -19.22
C GLY A 104 -22.95 -17.84 -18.72
N SER A 105 -23.95 -17.77 -19.62
CA SER A 105 -25.27 -17.22 -19.34
C SER A 105 -26.02 -18.01 -18.28
N GLU A 106 -25.76 -19.32 -18.14
CA GLU A 106 -26.47 -20.15 -17.16
C GLU A 106 -25.84 -20.16 -15.77
N ARG A 107 -24.50 -19.97 -15.64
CA ARG A 107 -23.80 -20.06 -14.34
C ARG A 107 -24.01 -18.85 -13.41
N TYR A 108 -24.35 -17.68 -13.95
CA TYR A 108 -24.54 -16.43 -13.19
C TYR A 108 -25.95 -15.87 -13.40
N SER A 109 -26.91 -16.73 -13.64
CA SER A 109 -28.30 -16.30 -13.92
C SER A 109 -28.91 -15.56 -12.74
N ASP A 110 -28.65 -16.01 -11.52
CA ASP A 110 -29.27 -15.46 -10.31
C ASP A 110 -28.73 -14.09 -9.94
N ILE A 111 -27.39 -13.91 -9.98
CA ILE A 111 -26.78 -12.60 -9.70
C ILE A 111 -27.08 -11.59 -10.81
N ARG A 112 -27.10 -12.01 -12.08
CA ARG A 112 -27.47 -11.12 -13.20
C ARG A 112 -28.92 -10.67 -13.09
N GLN A 113 -29.84 -11.56 -12.72
CA GLN A 113 -31.24 -11.22 -12.50
C GLN A 113 -31.41 -10.29 -11.29
N LEU A 114 -30.67 -10.53 -10.19
CA LEU A 114 -30.66 -9.64 -9.04
C LEU A 114 -30.20 -8.24 -9.44
N LEU A 115 -29.05 -8.12 -10.08
CA LEU A 115 -28.49 -6.83 -10.49
C LEU A 115 -29.38 -6.10 -11.50
N ALA A 116 -30.02 -6.84 -12.41
CA ALA A 116 -31.00 -6.25 -13.35
C ALA A 116 -32.24 -5.69 -12.64
N ARG A 117 -32.71 -6.32 -11.56
CA ARG A 117 -33.84 -5.81 -10.76
C ARG A 117 -33.52 -4.58 -9.92
N GLN A 118 -32.24 -4.40 -9.58
CA GLN A 118 -31.77 -3.26 -8.79
C GLN A 118 -31.32 -2.06 -9.65
N GLN A 119 -31.45 -2.17 -10.96
CA GLN A 119 -31.29 -1.00 -11.82
C GLN A 119 -32.44 -0.03 -11.51
N PRO A 120 -32.18 1.21 -11.05
CA PRO A 120 -33.21 2.24 -11.07
C PRO A 120 -33.68 2.41 -12.52
N PHE A 121 -34.92 2.81 -12.74
CA PHE A 121 -35.40 3.26 -14.04
C PHE A 121 -34.57 4.51 -14.43
N LEU A 122 -33.39 4.27 -14.99
CA LEU A 122 -32.59 5.34 -15.56
C LEU A 122 -33.26 5.74 -16.87
N PRO A 123 -33.44 7.05 -17.15
CA PRO A 123 -33.81 7.52 -18.47
C PRO A 123 -32.88 6.91 -19.50
N GLU A 124 -33.39 6.59 -20.68
CA GLU A 124 -32.65 5.93 -21.78
C GLU A 124 -31.29 6.61 -22.11
N ASP A 125 -31.15 7.90 -21.79
CA ASP A 125 -29.94 8.70 -22.02
C ASP A 125 -28.78 8.40 -21.05
N GLN A 126 -29.00 7.64 -19.96
CA GLN A 126 -27.95 7.28 -18.99
C GLN A 126 -27.42 5.86 -19.15
N HIS A 127 -27.82 5.13 -20.19
CA HIS A 127 -27.25 3.82 -20.51
C HIS A 127 -25.77 3.85 -20.90
N SER A 128 -25.19 5.05 -21.11
CA SER A 128 -23.75 5.23 -21.43
C SER A 128 -22.82 5.24 -20.20
N LEU A 129 -23.35 5.34 -18.98
CA LEU A 129 -22.54 5.47 -17.75
C LEU A 129 -21.75 4.21 -17.36
N GLY A 130 -22.05 3.06 -17.99
CA GLY A 130 -21.40 1.78 -17.64
C GLY A 130 -20.19 1.42 -18.49
N SER A 131 -19.98 2.06 -19.66
CA SER A 131 -18.95 1.63 -20.62
C SER A 131 -17.64 2.40 -20.53
N ASP A 132 -17.58 3.54 -19.84
CA ASP A 132 -16.51 4.51 -19.99
C ASP A 132 -15.57 4.64 -18.77
N TRP A 133 -15.71 3.78 -17.75
CA TRP A 133 -14.78 3.78 -16.61
C TRP A 133 -13.31 3.55 -16.99
N ALA A 134 -13.07 2.99 -18.18
CA ALA A 134 -11.74 2.80 -18.73
C ALA A 134 -11.70 3.41 -20.15
N VAL A 135 -11.25 4.65 -20.25
CA VAL A 135 -11.08 5.35 -21.53
C VAL A 135 -9.61 5.23 -21.96
N GLY A 136 -9.33 4.33 -22.89
CA GLY A 136 -7.97 4.11 -23.39
C GLY A 136 -7.02 3.64 -22.26
N ASP A 137 -5.96 4.40 -22.01
CA ASP A 137 -4.97 4.13 -20.93
C ASP A 137 -5.35 4.80 -19.59
N GLY A 138 -6.52 5.38 -19.44
CA GLY A 138 -6.97 6.11 -18.26
C GLY A 138 -8.25 5.57 -17.64
N TYR A 139 -8.78 6.33 -16.68
CA TYR A 139 -10.05 6.08 -15.98
C TYR A 139 -10.95 7.31 -16.15
N ASP A 140 -12.27 7.13 -15.99
CA ASP A 140 -13.15 8.27 -15.78
C ASP A 140 -12.96 8.81 -14.37
N LEU A 141 -12.32 9.97 -14.27
CA LEU A 141 -12.01 10.65 -13.02
C LEU A 141 -12.93 11.84 -12.76
N SER A 142 -14.03 11.97 -13.51
CA SER A 142 -14.93 13.13 -13.42
C SER A 142 -15.56 13.32 -12.02
N ALA A 143 -15.74 12.23 -11.28
CA ALA A 143 -16.25 12.26 -9.91
C ALA A 143 -15.18 12.60 -8.85
N TYR A 144 -13.90 12.70 -9.22
CA TYR A 144 -12.79 12.87 -8.29
C TYR A 144 -12.06 14.19 -8.51
N ASN A 145 -11.82 14.92 -7.42
CA ASN A 145 -11.04 16.15 -7.48
C ASN A 145 -9.56 15.83 -7.78
N GLN A 146 -9.03 16.47 -8.81
CA GLN A 146 -7.65 16.27 -9.23
C GLN A 146 -6.70 17.34 -8.69
N ILE A 147 -7.13 18.63 -8.68
CA ILE A 147 -6.33 19.78 -8.21
C ILE A 147 -7.25 20.85 -7.57
N ASN A 148 -8.33 20.48 -6.93
CA ASN A 148 -9.32 21.42 -6.42
C ASN A 148 -9.48 21.38 -4.89
N GLY A 149 -8.62 20.65 -4.19
CA GLY A 149 -8.67 20.56 -2.75
C GLY A 149 -8.41 21.91 -2.07
N VAL A 150 -9.08 22.17 -0.97
CA VAL A 150 -8.79 23.31 -0.13
C VAL A 150 -7.42 23.13 0.49
N TRP A 151 -6.52 24.09 0.23
CA TRP A 151 -5.15 24.05 0.74
C TRP A 151 -4.94 25.17 1.78
N PRO A 152 -5.02 24.88 3.08
CA PRO A 152 -4.79 25.90 4.11
C PRO A 152 -3.37 26.43 4.06
N LEU A 153 -3.19 27.70 4.46
CA LEU A 153 -1.88 28.32 4.49
C LEU A 153 -0.93 27.56 5.42
N GLY A 154 0.20 27.14 4.87
CA GLY A 154 1.22 26.39 5.62
C GLY A 154 0.93 24.90 5.78
N HIS A 155 -0.23 24.40 5.35
CA HIS A 155 -0.55 22.99 5.40
C HIS A 155 0.22 22.22 4.31
N PRO A 156 0.82 21.06 4.60
CA PRO A 156 1.65 20.32 3.63
C PRO A 156 0.86 19.52 2.61
N LEU A 157 -0.44 19.25 2.86
CA LEU A 157 -1.39 18.58 1.96
C LEU A 157 -2.67 19.41 1.83
N PRO A 158 -3.47 19.23 0.77
CA PRO A 158 -4.83 19.77 0.73
C PRO A 158 -5.71 19.03 1.74
N LEU A 159 -6.81 19.66 2.14
CA LEU A 159 -7.78 19.00 3.01
C LEU A 159 -8.48 17.86 2.26
N PRO A 160 -8.71 16.73 2.90
CA PRO A 160 -9.52 15.66 2.35
C PRO A 160 -10.99 16.10 2.24
N ASP A 161 -11.72 15.53 1.29
CA ASP A 161 -13.14 15.81 1.08
C ASP A 161 -13.88 14.54 0.62
N TRP A 162 -15.16 14.47 0.98
CA TRP A 162 -16.06 13.36 0.68
C TRP A 162 -17.35 13.88 0.06
N THR A 163 -18.11 13.00 -0.59
CA THR A 163 -19.44 13.36 -1.08
C THR A 163 -20.32 13.81 0.10
N SER A 164 -21.09 14.88 -0.11
CA SER A 164 -22.04 15.34 0.91
C SER A 164 -23.10 14.26 1.16
N GLY A 165 -23.27 13.88 2.42
CA GLY A 165 -24.26 12.86 2.83
C GLY A 165 -25.73 13.29 2.75
N GLU A 166 -26.01 14.55 2.44
CA GLU A 166 -27.35 15.12 2.35
C GLU A 166 -27.80 15.18 0.89
N GLY A 167 -28.70 14.23 0.54
CA GLY A 167 -29.46 14.25 -0.74
C GLY A 167 -28.80 13.49 -1.90
N GLU A 168 -29.58 12.70 -2.53
CA GLU A 168 -29.56 12.05 -3.87
C GLU A 168 -28.25 11.49 -4.49
N ALA A 169 -27.05 11.83 -4.03
CA ALA A 169 -25.78 11.44 -4.66
C ALA A 169 -24.96 10.39 -3.89
N GLY A 170 -25.44 9.87 -2.78
CA GLY A 170 -24.72 8.81 -2.03
C GLY A 170 -24.84 7.45 -2.73
N LYS A 171 -23.76 6.68 -2.74
CA LYS A 171 -23.79 5.30 -3.27
C LYS A 171 -24.83 4.45 -2.53
N GLY A 172 -25.58 3.65 -3.29
CA GLY A 172 -26.63 2.80 -2.78
C GLY A 172 -26.12 1.62 -1.94
N THR A 173 -27.06 0.90 -1.33
CA THR A 173 -26.78 -0.40 -0.70
C THR A 173 -27.23 -1.50 -1.64
N LEU A 174 -26.33 -2.42 -1.99
CA LEU A 174 -26.68 -3.59 -2.78
C LEU A 174 -27.38 -4.61 -1.88
N ILE A 175 -28.62 -4.96 -2.23
CA ILE A 175 -29.48 -5.83 -1.41
C ILE A 175 -29.52 -7.22 -2.03
N PHE A 176 -29.14 -8.23 -1.25
CA PHE A 176 -29.26 -9.65 -1.59
C PHE A 176 -30.47 -10.25 -0.87
N ASP A 177 -31.30 -10.98 -1.61
CA ASP A 177 -32.47 -11.69 -1.03
C ASP A 177 -32.01 -12.79 -0.06
N ASN A 178 -30.83 -13.38 -0.33
CA ASN A 178 -30.26 -14.46 0.46
C ASN A 178 -28.73 -14.51 0.34
N VAL A 179 -28.11 -15.35 1.15
CA VAL A 179 -26.64 -15.49 1.21
C VAL A 179 -26.04 -16.09 -0.07
N TRP A 180 -26.78 -16.91 -0.81
CA TRP A 180 -26.27 -17.55 -2.02
C TRP A 180 -26.00 -16.56 -3.14
N GLN A 181 -26.87 -15.57 -3.30
CA GLN A 181 -26.65 -14.47 -4.25
C GLN A 181 -25.43 -13.65 -3.87
N TYR A 182 -25.20 -13.43 -2.57
CA TYR A 182 -24.00 -12.79 -2.06
C TYR A 182 -22.75 -13.62 -2.43
N GLU A 183 -22.75 -14.93 -2.16
CA GLU A 183 -21.63 -15.84 -2.45
C GLU A 183 -21.28 -15.86 -3.94
N GLU A 184 -22.27 -15.86 -4.80
CA GLU A 184 -22.08 -15.82 -6.25
C GLU A 184 -21.35 -14.53 -6.67
N LEU A 185 -21.77 -13.35 -6.18
CA LEU A 185 -21.07 -12.10 -6.45
C LEU A 185 -19.68 -12.08 -5.82
N ASN A 186 -19.57 -12.54 -4.58
CA ASN A 186 -18.30 -12.61 -3.87
C ASN A 186 -17.26 -13.42 -4.65
N GLY A 187 -17.63 -14.58 -5.16
CA GLY A 187 -16.75 -15.41 -5.99
C GLY A 187 -16.27 -14.71 -7.27
N ILE A 188 -17.14 -13.93 -7.93
CA ILE A 188 -16.78 -13.13 -9.10
C ILE A 188 -15.81 -12.01 -8.71
N VAL A 189 -16.11 -11.29 -7.63
CA VAL A 189 -15.26 -10.22 -7.09
C VAL A 189 -13.87 -10.74 -6.77
N GLU A 190 -13.77 -11.82 -6.00
CA GLU A 190 -12.48 -12.41 -5.62
C GLU A 190 -11.68 -12.90 -6.84
N THR A 191 -12.33 -13.58 -7.79
CA THR A 191 -11.66 -14.02 -9.03
C THR A 191 -11.11 -12.83 -9.82
N THR A 192 -11.88 -11.75 -9.91
CA THR A 192 -11.46 -10.54 -10.63
C THR A 192 -10.29 -9.86 -9.92
N LEU A 193 -10.36 -9.76 -8.59
CA LEU A 193 -9.32 -9.19 -7.74
C LEU A 193 -8.01 -9.99 -7.84
N GLN A 194 -8.07 -11.32 -7.72
CA GLN A 194 -6.92 -12.23 -7.82
C GLN A 194 -6.23 -12.12 -9.19
N ARG A 195 -7.02 -12.13 -10.27
CA ARG A 195 -6.49 -11.92 -11.62
C ARG A 195 -5.83 -10.55 -11.75
N MET A 196 -6.46 -9.49 -11.23
CA MET A 196 -5.89 -8.14 -11.26
C MET A 196 -4.56 -8.08 -10.49
N LEU A 197 -4.46 -8.67 -9.31
CA LEU A 197 -3.23 -8.72 -8.53
C LEU A 197 -2.09 -9.38 -9.29
N GLU A 198 -2.37 -10.47 -10.00
CA GLU A 198 -1.39 -11.18 -10.81
C GLU A 198 -0.98 -10.41 -12.07
N GLU A 199 -1.90 -9.67 -12.70
CA GLU A 199 -1.67 -8.93 -13.95
C GLU A 199 -1.01 -7.57 -13.75
N THR A 200 -1.15 -6.96 -12.58
CA THR A 200 -0.64 -5.62 -12.28
C THR A 200 0.54 -5.67 -11.31
N HIS A 201 1.27 -4.56 -11.20
CA HIS A 201 2.28 -4.35 -10.17
C HIS A 201 1.76 -3.36 -9.12
N TYR A 202 2.28 -3.45 -7.90
CA TYR A 202 2.27 -2.29 -7.02
C TYR A 202 3.47 -1.42 -7.39
N ASN A 203 3.26 -0.16 -7.77
CA ASN A 203 4.30 0.63 -8.41
C ASN A 203 4.22 2.11 -7.99
N THR A 204 5.08 2.50 -7.06
CA THR A 204 5.28 3.90 -6.66
C THR A 204 6.51 4.53 -7.33
N VAL A 205 7.22 3.77 -8.16
CA VAL A 205 8.51 4.14 -8.75
C VAL A 205 8.32 5.03 -9.97
N ASN A 206 7.45 4.60 -10.91
CA ASN A 206 7.29 5.32 -12.18
C ASN A 206 6.70 6.72 -11.98
N LEU A 207 5.67 6.86 -11.14
CA LEU A 207 5.09 8.17 -10.81
C LEU A 207 6.11 9.09 -10.15
N PHE A 208 7.00 8.56 -9.32
CA PHE A 208 8.08 9.34 -8.70
C PHE A 208 9.10 9.84 -9.72
N VAL A 209 9.47 9.00 -10.69
CA VAL A 209 10.35 9.42 -11.81
C VAL A 209 9.67 10.49 -12.66
N ASP A 210 8.38 10.35 -12.95
CA ASP A 210 7.63 11.33 -13.73
C ASP A 210 7.45 12.67 -12.97
N PHE A 211 7.24 12.61 -11.66
CA PHE A 211 7.21 13.79 -10.79
C PHE A 211 8.54 14.55 -10.84
N TYR A 212 9.66 13.85 -10.65
CA TYR A 212 10.99 14.43 -10.78
C TYR A 212 11.22 15.07 -12.15
N ARG A 213 10.98 14.34 -13.22
CA ARG A 213 11.16 14.82 -14.59
C ARG A 213 10.29 16.05 -14.89
N SER A 214 9.06 16.04 -14.39
CA SER A 214 8.14 17.17 -14.54
C SER A 214 8.64 18.41 -13.78
N PHE A 215 9.10 18.24 -12.54
CA PHE A 215 9.72 19.31 -11.77
C PHE A 215 10.95 19.88 -12.51
N LYS A 216 11.87 19.04 -12.96
CA LYS A 216 13.09 19.49 -13.67
C LYS A 216 12.77 20.25 -14.97
N ARG A 217 11.70 19.88 -15.69
CA ARG A 217 11.26 20.60 -16.90
C ARG A 217 10.81 22.04 -16.59
N THR A 218 10.26 22.29 -15.42
CA THR A 218 9.82 23.64 -15.03
C THR A 218 10.99 24.60 -14.77
N ARG A 219 12.20 24.10 -14.53
CA ARG A 219 13.38 24.85 -14.11
C ARG A 219 13.20 25.62 -12.80
N ARG A 220 12.17 25.29 -12.01
CA ARG A 220 11.95 25.86 -10.68
C ARG A 220 12.94 25.26 -9.69
N SER A 221 13.28 26.00 -8.65
CA SER A 221 14.13 25.54 -7.54
C SER A 221 13.31 25.07 -6.32
N ASP A 222 12.07 25.54 -6.20
CA ASP A 222 11.16 25.26 -5.09
C ASP A 222 10.19 24.13 -5.48
N LEU A 223 10.44 22.96 -4.89
CA LEU A 223 9.62 21.78 -5.10
C LEU A 223 8.25 21.91 -4.43
N ARG A 224 8.16 22.58 -3.27
CA ARG A 224 6.91 22.72 -2.52
C ARG A 224 5.85 23.46 -3.33
N SER A 225 6.22 24.59 -3.93
CA SER A 225 5.33 25.30 -4.84
C SER A 225 4.96 24.49 -6.08
N PHE A 226 5.89 23.70 -6.63
CA PHE A 226 5.58 22.81 -7.75
C PHE A 226 4.62 21.71 -7.33
N PHE A 227 4.84 21.08 -6.19
CA PHE A 227 4.05 19.99 -5.63
C PHE A 227 2.58 20.37 -5.47
N GLN A 228 2.29 21.62 -5.05
CA GLN A 228 0.93 22.13 -4.90
C GLN A 228 0.13 22.16 -6.22
N PHE A 229 0.81 22.39 -7.34
CA PHE A 229 0.17 22.57 -8.65
C PHE A 229 0.47 21.43 -9.63
N TYR A 230 1.14 20.37 -9.17
CA TYR A 230 1.45 19.24 -10.02
C TYR A 230 0.19 18.42 -10.30
N ASP A 231 -0.15 18.32 -11.58
CA ASP A 231 -1.21 17.44 -12.05
C ASP A 231 -0.67 16.01 -12.14
N VAL A 232 -1.15 15.13 -11.25
CA VAL A 232 -0.64 13.78 -11.12
C VAL A 232 -1.30 12.89 -12.19
N PRO A 233 -0.52 12.29 -13.11
CA PRO A 233 -1.09 11.42 -14.12
C PRO A 233 -1.57 10.10 -13.48
N ILE A 234 -2.87 9.83 -13.56
CA ILE A 234 -3.48 8.57 -13.15
C ILE A 234 -3.79 7.75 -14.41
N ASN A 235 -3.15 6.59 -14.53
CA ASN A 235 -3.27 5.74 -15.70
C ASN A 235 -3.24 4.25 -15.37
N ARG A 236 -3.55 3.40 -16.36
CA ARG A 236 -3.61 1.94 -16.22
C ARG A 236 -2.24 1.24 -16.38
N ARG A 237 -1.14 1.98 -16.37
CA ARG A 237 0.23 1.44 -16.53
C ARG A 237 0.99 1.41 -15.22
N HIS A 238 0.73 2.38 -14.33
CA HIS A 238 1.48 2.56 -13.09
C HIS A 238 0.50 2.55 -11.92
N HIS A 239 0.43 1.45 -11.20
CA HIS A 239 -0.57 1.21 -10.18
C HIS A 239 0.00 1.39 -8.77
N MET A 240 -0.53 2.35 -8.04
CA MET A 240 -0.47 2.46 -6.60
C MET A 240 -1.87 2.25 -5.99
N CYS A 241 -2.08 2.42 -4.69
CA CYS A 241 -3.36 2.14 -4.04
C CYS A 241 -4.55 2.81 -4.76
N VAL A 242 -4.46 4.10 -5.11
CA VAL A 242 -5.55 4.84 -5.77
C VAL A 242 -5.86 4.28 -7.15
N SER A 243 -4.85 4.09 -8.01
CA SER A 243 -5.07 3.55 -9.35
C SER A 243 -5.45 2.07 -9.35
N LEU A 244 -5.03 1.28 -8.34
CA LEU A 244 -5.50 -0.08 -8.14
C LEU A 244 -6.98 -0.11 -7.70
N ALA A 245 -7.41 0.85 -6.86
CA ALA A 245 -8.82 1.00 -6.53
C ALA A 245 -9.66 1.31 -7.77
N PHE A 246 -9.22 2.24 -8.62
CA PHE A 246 -9.91 2.51 -9.89
C PHE A 246 -9.90 1.32 -10.85
N GLU A 247 -8.79 0.56 -10.91
CA GLU A 247 -8.71 -0.61 -11.79
C GLU A 247 -9.69 -1.71 -11.39
N ILE A 248 -9.82 -2.03 -10.11
CA ILE A 248 -10.81 -3.04 -9.68
C ILE A 248 -12.24 -2.55 -9.93
N MET A 249 -12.54 -1.28 -9.65
CA MET A 249 -13.85 -0.69 -9.94
C MET A 249 -14.16 -0.77 -11.44
N ALA A 250 -13.22 -0.37 -12.30
CA ALA A 250 -13.38 -0.43 -13.75
C ALA A 250 -13.66 -1.84 -14.27
N ARG A 251 -12.94 -2.85 -13.76
CA ARG A 251 -13.16 -4.26 -14.12
C ARG A 251 -14.53 -4.76 -13.68
N MET A 252 -14.95 -4.42 -12.47
CA MET A 252 -16.26 -4.82 -11.95
C MET A 252 -17.40 -4.15 -12.72
N VAL A 253 -17.30 -2.85 -12.98
CA VAL A 253 -18.31 -2.10 -13.74
C VAL A 253 -18.36 -2.54 -15.21
N GLN A 254 -17.25 -2.91 -15.81
CA GLN A 254 -17.23 -3.47 -17.16
C GLN A 254 -18.03 -4.78 -17.25
N MET A 255 -17.96 -5.63 -16.22
CA MET A 255 -18.74 -6.87 -16.16
C MET A 255 -20.22 -6.64 -15.81
N PHE A 256 -20.46 -5.73 -14.87
CA PHE A 256 -21.78 -5.40 -14.35
C PHE A 256 -21.94 -3.88 -14.20
N PRO A 257 -22.41 -3.17 -15.24
CA PRO A 257 -22.50 -1.71 -15.21
C PRO A 257 -23.29 -1.14 -14.02
N VAL A 258 -24.28 -1.86 -13.53
CA VAL A 258 -25.08 -1.47 -12.36
C VAL A 258 -24.23 -1.30 -11.09
N LEU A 259 -23.08 -1.96 -10.99
CA LEU A 259 -22.20 -1.85 -9.82
C LEU A 259 -21.58 -0.46 -9.67
N ALA A 260 -21.57 0.38 -10.71
CA ALA A 260 -21.14 1.78 -10.62
C ALA A 260 -21.90 2.58 -9.55
N GLN A 261 -23.14 2.17 -9.23
CA GLN A 261 -23.98 2.82 -8.23
C GLN A 261 -23.65 2.40 -6.78
N TYR A 262 -22.89 1.34 -6.61
CA TYR A 262 -22.62 0.72 -5.31
C TYR A 262 -21.15 0.78 -4.92
N LEU A 263 -20.24 0.73 -5.89
CA LEU A 263 -18.80 0.80 -5.66
C LEU A 263 -18.33 2.24 -5.45
N TYR A 264 -17.50 2.47 -4.44
CA TYR A 264 -16.92 3.78 -4.15
C TYR A 264 -15.55 3.65 -3.46
N VAL A 265 -14.72 4.67 -3.66
CA VAL A 265 -13.42 4.77 -2.99
C VAL A 265 -13.63 5.25 -1.56
N VAL A 266 -12.94 4.64 -0.61
CA VAL A 266 -12.93 5.02 0.81
C VAL A 266 -11.52 5.37 1.25
N SER A 267 -11.40 6.37 2.13
CA SER A 267 -10.14 6.78 2.74
C SER A 267 -9.77 5.87 3.90
N CYS A 268 -8.47 5.68 4.09
CA CYS A 268 -7.93 4.97 5.23
C CYS A 268 -6.84 5.83 5.90
N GLU A 269 -6.95 5.98 7.20
CA GLU A 269 -5.92 6.55 8.06
C GLU A 269 -5.17 5.41 8.72
N GLU A 270 -3.88 5.32 8.46
CA GLU A 270 -3.07 4.19 8.94
C GLU A 270 -2.52 4.43 10.34
N GLN A 271 -2.44 3.35 11.13
CA GLN A 271 -1.79 3.31 12.44
C GLN A 271 -2.27 4.38 13.42
N VAL A 272 -3.59 4.53 13.50
CA VAL A 272 -4.22 5.46 14.45
C VAL A 272 -3.90 5.04 15.88
N MET A 273 -3.35 5.96 16.67
CA MET A 273 -2.92 5.70 18.05
C MET A 273 -4.10 5.55 18.99
N ASP A 274 -5.10 6.40 18.87
CA ASP A 274 -6.35 6.37 19.62
C ASP A 274 -7.54 6.52 18.68
N CYS A 275 -8.21 5.40 18.44
CA CYS A 275 -9.38 5.37 17.56
C CYS A 275 -10.57 6.16 18.10
N ASN A 276 -10.71 6.25 19.44
CA ASN A 276 -11.79 7.01 20.05
C ASN A 276 -11.59 8.51 19.84
N ASP A 277 -10.40 9.01 20.13
CA ASP A 277 -10.07 10.42 19.95
C ASP A 277 -10.20 10.83 18.48
N TYR A 278 -9.74 9.98 17.55
CA TYR A 278 -9.89 10.22 16.11
C TYR A 278 -11.36 10.36 15.69
N VAL A 279 -12.22 9.45 16.16
CA VAL A 279 -13.66 9.46 15.83
C VAL A 279 -14.36 10.66 16.48
N GLN A 280 -13.97 11.07 17.68
CA GLN A 280 -14.51 12.27 18.33
C GLN A 280 -14.16 13.54 17.55
N LEU A 281 -12.95 13.63 16.98
CA LEU A 281 -12.56 14.75 16.11
C LEU A 281 -13.43 14.81 14.84
N ASP A 282 -13.83 13.67 14.25
CA ASP A 282 -14.78 13.64 13.14
C ASP A 282 -16.16 14.20 13.55
N GLU A 283 -16.65 13.83 14.72
CA GLU A 283 -17.96 14.29 15.19
C GLU A 283 -17.97 15.79 15.55
N GLU A 284 -16.86 16.32 16.10
CA GLU A 284 -16.76 17.70 16.56
C GLU A 284 -16.43 18.66 15.42
N TYR A 285 -15.49 18.30 14.54
CA TYR A 285 -14.92 19.22 13.53
C TYR A 285 -15.19 18.78 12.09
N GLY A 286 -15.59 17.52 11.87
CA GLY A 286 -15.69 16.91 10.55
C GLY A 286 -14.33 16.52 9.98
N LEU A 287 -14.30 15.46 9.15
CA LEU A 287 -13.08 14.89 8.57
C LEU A 287 -12.35 15.81 7.60
N ASN A 288 -12.99 16.82 7.07
CA ASN A 288 -12.41 17.79 6.14
C ASN A 288 -11.91 19.09 6.82
N SER A 289 -11.90 19.12 8.15
CA SER A 289 -11.32 20.25 8.88
C SER A 289 -9.80 20.12 9.01
N ALA A 290 -9.10 21.24 9.12
CA ALA A 290 -7.65 21.24 9.34
C ALA A 290 -7.25 20.53 10.65
N ASN A 291 -8.12 20.55 11.66
CA ASN A 291 -7.86 19.92 12.96
C ASN A 291 -8.00 18.39 12.94
N ALA A 292 -8.86 17.87 12.06
CA ALA A 292 -9.08 16.43 11.89
C ALA A 292 -8.39 15.86 10.64
N ALA A 293 -7.79 16.74 9.80
CA ALA A 293 -7.08 16.33 8.60
C ALA A 293 -5.74 15.73 8.97
N VAL A 294 -5.57 14.47 8.65
CA VAL A 294 -4.35 13.70 8.79
C VAL A 294 -3.89 13.17 7.43
N GLU A 295 -3.04 12.17 7.40
CA GLU A 295 -2.30 11.86 6.17
C GLU A 295 -3.13 11.24 5.05
N LYS A 296 -4.19 10.47 5.38
CA LYS A 296 -4.99 9.69 4.40
C LYS A 296 -4.11 8.91 3.42
N GLU A 297 -3.17 8.13 3.97
CA GLU A 297 -2.11 7.48 3.21
C GLU A 297 -2.64 6.43 2.23
N HIS A 298 -3.79 5.84 2.56
CA HIS A 298 -4.31 4.71 1.82
C HIS A 298 -5.78 4.88 1.42
N VAL A 299 -6.15 4.17 0.35
CA VAL A 299 -7.53 4.05 -0.11
C VAL A 299 -7.86 2.60 -0.42
N MET A 300 -9.13 2.26 -0.24
CA MET A 300 -9.73 0.99 -0.59
C MET A 300 -10.99 1.23 -1.41
N VAL A 301 -11.58 0.16 -1.93
CA VAL A 301 -12.92 0.20 -2.53
C VAL A 301 -13.92 -0.41 -1.58
N ALA A 302 -15.04 0.23 -1.41
CA ALA A 302 -16.14 -0.28 -0.58
C ALA A 302 -17.42 -0.45 -1.41
N MET A 303 -18.28 -1.34 -0.93
CA MET A 303 -19.65 -1.53 -1.40
C MET A 303 -20.52 -1.85 -0.21
N ARG A 304 -21.52 -0.99 0.07
CA ARG A 304 -22.51 -1.30 1.12
C ARG A 304 -23.40 -2.44 0.69
N ILE A 305 -23.59 -3.39 1.57
CA ILE A 305 -24.39 -4.59 1.30
C ILE A 305 -25.48 -4.80 2.36
N ALA A 306 -26.54 -5.47 1.96
CA ALA A 306 -27.53 -6.03 2.88
C ALA A 306 -27.91 -7.44 2.44
N ILE A 307 -28.02 -8.37 3.37
CA ILE A 307 -28.49 -9.74 3.15
C ILE A 307 -29.76 -9.89 3.99
N GLY A 308 -30.92 -9.78 3.33
CA GLY A 308 -32.17 -9.54 4.03
C GLY A 308 -32.12 -8.24 4.83
N GLU A 309 -32.37 -8.31 6.13
CA GLU A 309 -32.30 -7.14 7.03
C GLU A 309 -30.88 -6.87 7.59
N ARG A 310 -29.95 -7.80 7.39
CA ARG A 310 -28.59 -7.72 7.94
C ARG A 310 -27.71 -6.84 7.06
N ARG A 311 -27.09 -5.84 7.65
CA ARG A 311 -26.27 -4.83 6.94
C ARG A 311 -24.78 -5.04 7.16
N GLY A 312 -24.00 -4.68 6.16
CA GLY A 312 -22.55 -4.71 6.18
C GLY A 312 -21.92 -3.88 5.07
N VAL A 313 -20.63 -4.01 4.95
CA VAL A 313 -19.84 -3.44 3.87
C VAL A 313 -18.86 -4.51 3.35
N MET A 314 -18.72 -4.60 2.03
CA MET A 314 -17.64 -5.35 1.38
C MET A 314 -16.51 -4.37 1.07
N ILE A 315 -15.28 -4.73 1.43
CA ILE A 315 -14.06 -3.94 1.22
C ILE A 315 -13.12 -4.73 0.31
N LEU A 316 -12.56 -4.05 -0.70
CA LEU A 316 -11.55 -4.58 -1.61
C LEU A 316 -10.28 -3.74 -1.45
N ASP A 317 -9.17 -4.40 -1.11
CA ASP A 317 -7.89 -3.74 -0.87
C ASP A 317 -6.74 -4.32 -1.70
N PRO A 318 -6.70 -4.01 -3.01
CA PRO A 318 -5.60 -4.44 -3.86
C PRO A 318 -4.27 -3.72 -3.54
N GLY A 319 -4.31 -2.59 -2.85
CA GLY A 319 -3.14 -1.84 -2.43
C GLY A 319 -2.28 -2.62 -1.43
N TYR A 320 -2.90 -3.21 -0.42
CA TYR A 320 -2.25 -4.11 0.55
C TYR A 320 -2.23 -5.58 0.12
N HIS A 321 -2.43 -5.80 -1.18
CA HIS A 321 -2.32 -7.14 -1.79
C HIS A 321 -3.32 -8.16 -1.24
N VAL A 322 -4.45 -7.69 -0.71
CA VAL A 322 -5.52 -8.57 -0.20
C VAL A 322 -6.23 -9.22 -1.38
N SER A 323 -6.14 -10.54 -1.50
CA SER A 323 -6.67 -11.31 -2.64
C SER A 323 -8.11 -11.78 -2.47
N ARG A 324 -8.78 -11.31 -1.44
CA ARG A 324 -10.18 -11.64 -1.13
C ARG A 324 -11.02 -10.41 -0.93
N ALA A 325 -12.31 -10.55 -1.15
CA ALA A 325 -13.26 -9.57 -0.67
C ALA A 325 -13.41 -9.69 0.85
N VAL A 326 -13.20 -8.59 1.57
CA VAL A 326 -13.34 -8.54 3.02
C VAL A 326 -14.74 -8.07 3.35
N THR A 327 -15.56 -8.96 3.89
CA THR A 327 -16.93 -8.64 4.29
C THR A 327 -17.00 -8.33 5.76
N VAL A 328 -17.50 -7.15 6.07
CA VAL A 328 -17.69 -6.67 7.43
C VAL A 328 -19.19 -6.54 7.70
N MET A 329 -19.77 -7.52 8.40
CA MET A 329 -21.17 -7.47 8.81
C MET A 329 -21.30 -6.79 10.17
N LYS A 330 -22.36 -5.96 10.37
CA LYS A 330 -22.58 -5.28 11.65
C LYS A 330 -22.80 -6.24 12.82
N ASP A 331 -23.42 -7.38 12.56
CA ASP A 331 -23.70 -8.43 13.55
C ASP A 331 -22.54 -9.44 13.71
N GLN A 332 -21.46 -9.26 12.99
CA GLN A 332 -20.27 -10.13 12.97
C GLN A 332 -20.58 -11.61 12.67
N SER A 333 -21.76 -11.90 12.13
CA SER A 333 -22.15 -13.25 11.73
C SER A 333 -21.87 -13.47 10.25
N TYR A 334 -21.70 -14.74 9.84
CA TYR A 334 -21.44 -15.12 8.45
C TYR A 334 -22.33 -14.33 7.46
N PRO A 335 -21.79 -13.74 6.41
CA PRO A 335 -20.45 -13.94 5.83
C PRO A 335 -19.35 -12.97 6.34
N HIS A 336 -19.40 -12.52 7.60
CA HIS A 336 -18.33 -11.71 8.17
C HIS A 336 -16.98 -12.44 8.10
N THR A 337 -15.96 -11.79 7.50
CA THR A 337 -14.67 -12.42 7.21
C THR A 337 -13.86 -12.75 8.46
N GLY A 338 -13.92 -11.90 9.51
CA GLY A 338 -13.09 -12.09 10.73
C GLY A 338 -11.58 -12.00 10.47
N TRP A 339 -10.78 -12.71 11.28
CA TRP A 339 -9.34 -12.78 11.12
C TRP A 339 -8.93 -13.70 9.96
N PHE A 340 -7.94 -13.27 9.17
CA PHE A 340 -7.33 -14.09 8.13
C PHE A 340 -5.84 -13.76 7.99
N THR A 341 -5.06 -14.73 7.54
CA THR A 341 -3.65 -14.51 7.21
C THR A 341 -3.54 -13.86 5.85
N GLN A 342 -2.98 -12.64 5.82
CA GLN A 342 -2.71 -11.91 4.58
C GLN A 342 -1.40 -12.37 3.95
N SER A 343 -0.34 -12.53 4.75
CA SER A 343 0.96 -13.01 4.26
C SER A 343 1.65 -13.85 5.30
N LYS A 344 2.43 -14.85 4.83
CA LYS A 344 3.22 -15.71 5.68
C LYS A 344 4.57 -15.98 5.03
N GLU A 345 5.63 -15.54 5.71
CA GLU A 345 7.03 -15.76 5.38
C GLU A 345 7.71 -16.55 6.53
N PRO A 346 8.90 -17.12 6.34
CA PRO A 346 9.54 -17.95 7.36
C PRO A 346 9.69 -17.29 8.74
N HIS A 347 9.83 -15.98 8.78
CA HIS A 347 10.08 -15.23 10.03
C HIS A 347 9.01 -14.19 10.34
N LEU A 348 7.98 -14.07 9.50
CA LEU A 348 6.98 -13.03 9.60
C LEU A 348 5.63 -13.51 9.09
N GLN A 349 4.60 -13.41 9.95
CA GLN A 349 3.21 -13.60 9.54
C GLN A 349 2.43 -12.33 9.81
N ARG A 350 1.56 -11.94 8.87
CA ARG A 350 0.59 -10.86 9.05
C ARG A 350 -0.81 -11.40 8.94
N ASP A 351 -1.59 -11.13 9.97
CA ASP A 351 -3.00 -11.43 9.99
C ASP A 351 -3.78 -10.12 10.03
N TYR A 352 -4.87 -10.06 9.27
CA TYR A 352 -5.75 -8.91 9.19
C TYR A 352 -7.14 -9.26 9.72
N CYS A 353 -7.78 -8.28 10.34
CA CYS A 353 -9.20 -8.34 10.73
C CYS A 353 -9.84 -6.99 10.52
N TYR A 354 -11.02 -7.00 9.94
CA TYR A 354 -11.82 -5.79 9.73
C TYR A 354 -13.13 -5.93 10.50
N ALA A 355 -13.46 -4.93 11.29
CA ALA A 355 -14.72 -4.88 12.04
C ALA A 355 -15.22 -3.43 12.11
N TYR A 356 -16.53 -3.23 12.19
CA TYR A 356 -17.03 -1.89 12.52
C TYR A 356 -16.45 -1.40 13.82
N SER A 357 -16.11 -0.11 13.87
CA SER A 357 -15.63 0.52 15.08
C SER A 357 -16.69 0.48 16.16
N GLN A 358 -16.27 0.33 17.41
CA GLN A 358 -17.16 0.42 18.57
C GLN A 358 -17.58 1.87 18.88
N HIS A 359 -16.86 2.85 18.31
CA HIS A 359 -17.05 4.27 18.56
C HIS A 359 -18.03 4.90 17.56
N SER A 360 -18.02 4.43 16.29
CA SER A 360 -18.92 4.93 15.25
C SER A 360 -19.09 3.90 14.13
N ASP A 361 -20.31 3.74 13.62
CA ASP A 361 -20.59 2.87 12.47
C ASP A 361 -20.24 3.51 11.10
N LYS A 362 -19.69 4.73 11.11
CA LYS A 362 -19.08 5.37 9.94
C LYS A 362 -17.72 4.77 9.61
N PHE A 363 -17.08 4.09 10.58
CA PHE A 363 -15.71 3.58 10.46
C PHE A 363 -15.65 2.07 10.57
N VAL A 364 -14.73 1.50 9.82
CA VAL A 364 -14.25 0.12 9.98
C VAL A 364 -12.82 0.19 10.51
N GLU A 365 -12.55 -0.50 11.61
CA GLU A 365 -11.22 -0.72 12.15
C GLU A 365 -10.55 -1.85 11.38
N TRP A 366 -9.44 -1.56 10.72
CA TRP A 366 -8.55 -2.56 10.14
C TRP A 366 -7.42 -2.84 11.13
N LYS A 367 -7.46 -4.03 11.71
CA LYS A 367 -6.47 -4.50 12.69
C LYS A 367 -5.46 -5.39 11.99
N GLU A 368 -4.19 -5.00 12.07
CA GLU A 368 -3.06 -5.82 11.65
C GLU A 368 -2.43 -6.45 12.90
N ARG A 369 -2.23 -7.76 12.85
CA ARG A 369 -1.41 -8.51 13.80
C ARG A 369 -0.16 -8.99 13.08
N GLU A 370 0.99 -8.53 13.52
CA GLU A 370 2.28 -8.96 13.01
C GLU A 370 2.92 -9.92 14.01
N ILE A 371 3.32 -11.10 13.53
CA ILE A 371 3.91 -12.17 14.34
C ILE A 371 5.33 -12.44 13.84
N ARG A 372 6.33 -12.26 14.73
CA ARG A 372 7.75 -12.55 14.49
C ARG A 372 8.25 -13.50 15.57
N GLY A 373 8.36 -14.80 15.24
CA GLY A 373 8.68 -15.83 16.24
C GLY A 373 7.65 -15.81 17.37
N GLU A 374 8.08 -15.58 18.61
CA GLU A 374 7.20 -15.51 19.79
C GLU A 374 6.61 -14.11 20.04
N LYS A 375 7.03 -13.10 19.29
CA LYS A 375 6.57 -11.70 19.46
C LYS A 375 5.40 -11.41 18.54
N SER A 376 4.41 -10.70 19.07
CA SER A 376 3.32 -10.15 18.27
C SER A 376 3.15 -8.67 18.56
N SER A 377 2.84 -7.89 17.53
CA SER A 377 2.45 -6.49 17.64
C SER A 377 1.14 -6.26 16.91
N PHE A 378 0.40 -5.26 17.36
CA PHE A 378 -0.89 -4.89 16.78
C PHE A 378 -0.84 -3.44 16.33
N LYS A 379 -1.51 -3.16 15.21
CA LYS A 379 -1.75 -1.82 14.69
C LYS A 379 -3.21 -1.74 14.29
N THR A 380 -3.78 -0.56 14.39
CA THR A 380 -5.15 -0.31 13.96
C THR A 380 -5.15 0.87 13.01
N SER A 381 -5.84 0.72 11.89
CA SER A 381 -6.10 1.77 10.91
C SER A 381 -7.61 1.98 10.82
N LEU A 382 -8.04 3.18 10.48
CA LEU A 382 -9.45 3.53 10.37
C LEU A 382 -9.84 3.76 8.91
N VAL A 383 -10.83 3.00 8.44
CA VAL A 383 -11.41 3.12 7.10
C VAL A 383 -12.75 3.83 7.22
N TYR A 384 -12.89 5.00 6.60
CA TYR A 384 -14.14 5.76 6.60
C TYR A 384 -15.07 5.26 5.50
N VAL A 385 -16.11 4.52 5.88
CA VAL A 385 -17.04 3.83 4.96
C VAL A 385 -18.37 4.55 4.76
N ALA A 386 -18.57 5.69 5.41
CA ALA A 386 -19.86 6.39 5.36
C ALA A 386 -20.08 7.17 4.06
N GLN A 387 -19.02 7.63 3.39
CA GLN A 387 -19.12 8.47 2.19
C GLN A 387 -18.01 8.14 1.20
N GLU A 388 -18.22 8.49 -0.07
CA GLU A 388 -17.21 8.37 -1.12
C GLU A 388 -16.12 9.42 -0.96
N TYR A 389 -14.87 9.01 -0.99
CA TYR A 389 -13.68 9.85 -0.86
C TYR A 389 -13.31 10.45 -2.21
N ILE A 390 -13.65 11.71 -2.44
CA ILE A 390 -13.53 12.38 -3.74
C ILE A 390 -12.16 13.01 -3.99
N THR A 391 -11.34 13.20 -2.94
CA THR A 391 -10.00 13.81 -3.05
C THR A 391 -8.86 12.79 -3.00
N ALA A 392 -9.13 11.53 -3.30
CA ALA A 392 -8.13 10.45 -3.30
C ALA A 392 -6.90 10.77 -4.18
N ILE A 393 -7.10 11.43 -5.33
CA ILE A 393 -6.01 11.83 -6.22
C ILE A 393 -5.26 13.02 -5.63
N ASP A 394 -5.97 14.04 -5.17
CA ASP A 394 -5.34 15.28 -4.72
C ASP A 394 -4.66 15.13 -3.35
N VAL A 395 -5.14 14.26 -2.47
CA VAL A 395 -4.55 14.03 -1.14
C VAL A 395 -3.68 12.77 -1.12
N THR A 396 -4.27 11.58 -1.30
CA THR A 396 -3.55 10.31 -1.10
C THR A 396 -2.43 10.08 -2.13
N VAL A 397 -2.64 10.41 -3.42
CA VAL A 397 -1.56 10.27 -4.39
C VAL A 397 -0.44 11.26 -4.10
N ARG A 398 -0.74 12.50 -3.71
CA ARG A 398 0.28 13.49 -3.33
C ARG A 398 1.06 13.03 -2.10
N ARG A 399 0.37 12.53 -1.07
CA ARG A 399 1.04 11.94 0.09
C ARG A 399 2.04 10.87 -0.34
N ASN A 400 1.63 9.96 -1.20
CA ASN A 400 2.47 8.88 -1.69
C ASN A 400 3.60 9.36 -2.63
N LEU A 401 3.45 10.48 -3.33
CA LEU A 401 4.53 11.04 -4.16
C LEU A 401 5.75 11.50 -3.36
N VAL A 402 5.56 11.93 -2.13
CA VAL A 402 6.64 12.44 -1.27
C VAL A 402 7.02 11.48 -0.15
N TYR A 403 6.33 10.34 -0.02
CA TYR A 403 6.67 9.32 0.96
C TYR A 403 8.12 8.85 0.79
N ASN A 404 8.79 8.54 1.89
CA ASN A 404 10.22 8.26 1.90
C ASN A 404 10.62 6.85 1.44
N PHE A 405 9.66 6.04 0.95
CA PHE A 405 9.91 4.68 0.48
C PHE A 405 9.31 4.45 -0.92
N ARG A 406 9.99 3.68 -1.75
CA ARG A 406 9.59 3.38 -3.13
C ARG A 406 9.67 1.90 -3.42
N SER A 407 8.68 1.39 -4.17
CA SER A 407 8.66 -0.01 -4.57
C SER A 407 8.00 -0.24 -5.93
N LEU A 408 8.44 -1.32 -6.58
CA LEU A 408 7.81 -1.94 -7.74
C LEU A 408 7.75 -3.43 -7.46
N LEU A 409 6.56 -3.98 -7.23
CA LEU A 409 6.35 -5.32 -6.70
C LEU A 409 5.45 -6.14 -7.61
N SER A 410 5.86 -7.36 -7.95
CA SER A 410 5.02 -8.40 -8.55
C SER A 410 4.38 -9.26 -7.48
N ARG A 411 3.13 -9.64 -7.73
CA ARG A 411 2.32 -10.48 -6.83
C ARG A 411 1.74 -11.65 -7.59
N ASP A 412 1.47 -12.72 -6.89
CA ASP A 412 0.66 -13.82 -7.40
C ASP A 412 -0.85 -13.57 -7.19
N ALA A 413 -1.68 -14.49 -7.64
CA ALA A 413 -3.13 -14.43 -7.48
C ALA A 413 -3.58 -14.46 -5.99
N LYS A 414 -2.72 -14.93 -5.08
CA LYS A 414 -2.98 -14.93 -3.63
C LYS A 414 -2.52 -13.65 -2.95
N GLY A 415 -1.97 -12.68 -3.71
CA GLY A 415 -1.42 -11.44 -3.19
C GLY A 415 -0.01 -11.58 -2.61
N GLN A 416 0.64 -12.77 -2.73
CA GLN A 416 1.99 -12.97 -2.23
C GLN A 416 3.00 -12.25 -3.13
N VAL A 417 3.83 -11.40 -2.54
CA VAL A 417 4.88 -10.68 -3.26
C VAL A 417 6.05 -11.63 -3.50
N TYR A 418 6.43 -11.85 -4.76
CA TYR A 418 7.50 -12.80 -5.11
C TYR A 418 8.72 -12.17 -5.78
N ALA A 419 8.58 -11.01 -6.41
CA ALA A 419 9.69 -10.32 -7.07
C ALA A 419 9.49 -8.81 -7.05
N GLY A 420 10.59 -8.05 -7.05
CA GLY A 420 10.49 -6.60 -7.08
C GLY A 420 11.78 -5.87 -6.84
N ILE A 421 11.65 -4.56 -6.81
CA ILE A 421 12.66 -3.62 -6.36
C ILE A 421 12.06 -2.70 -5.30
N TYR A 422 12.88 -2.29 -4.34
CA TYR A 422 12.50 -1.27 -3.39
C TYR A 422 13.70 -0.51 -2.83
N PHE A 423 13.46 0.69 -2.32
CA PHE A 423 14.49 1.51 -1.69
C PHE A 423 13.88 2.62 -0.83
N PRO A 424 14.53 2.96 0.29
CA PRO A 424 14.23 4.18 1.03
C PRO A 424 14.84 5.39 0.33
N LEU A 425 14.20 6.55 0.45
CA LEU A 425 14.80 7.83 0.14
C LEU A 425 15.64 8.28 1.35
N VAL A 426 16.91 8.54 1.14
CA VAL A 426 17.85 8.96 2.19
C VAL A 426 18.58 10.22 1.76
N ALA A 427 18.88 11.09 2.71
CA ALA A 427 19.59 12.35 2.43
C ALA A 427 21.05 12.12 1.97
N ASN A 428 21.68 11.05 2.48
CA ASN A 428 23.04 10.71 2.11
C ASN A 428 23.08 9.78 0.90
N VAL A 429 23.49 10.29 -0.25
CA VAL A 429 23.62 9.51 -1.50
C VAL A 429 24.54 8.30 -1.39
N GLN A 430 25.56 8.36 -0.52
CA GLN A 430 26.51 7.25 -0.32
C GLN A 430 25.85 6.04 0.36
N GLU A 431 24.73 6.25 1.05
CA GLU A 431 23.93 5.22 1.70
C GLU A 431 22.74 4.78 0.83
N SER A 432 22.62 5.31 -0.37
CA SER A 432 21.51 5.07 -1.27
C SER A 432 21.70 3.79 -2.07
N TYR A 433 20.86 2.80 -1.84
CA TYR A 433 20.91 1.52 -2.55
C TYR A 433 19.52 1.07 -3.00
N LEU A 434 19.50 0.31 -4.08
CA LEU A 434 18.35 -0.38 -4.62
C LEU A 434 18.38 -1.83 -4.14
N THR A 435 17.38 -2.27 -3.40
CA THR A 435 17.21 -3.70 -3.11
C THR A 435 16.44 -4.35 -4.23
N ILE A 436 16.99 -5.42 -4.77
CA ILE A 436 16.36 -6.29 -5.78
C ILE A 436 16.09 -7.63 -5.13
N PHE A 437 14.92 -8.20 -5.37
CA PHE A 437 14.59 -9.56 -4.96
C PHE A 437 13.76 -10.29 -6.02
N TYR A 438 13.95 -11.59 -6.11
CA TYR A 438 13.28 -12.47 -7.05
C TYR A 438 13.42 -13.93 -6.62
N ASP A 439 12.56 -14.81 -7.10
CA ASP A 439 12.67 -16.24 -6.84
C ASP A 439 13.76 -16.86 -7.73
N GLY A 440 14.76 -17.44 -7.07
CA GLY A 440 15.86 -18.16 -7.69
C GLY A 440 15.52 -19.62 -7.97
N PRO A 441 16.50 -20.42 -8.43
CA PRO A 441 16.32 -21.87 -8.58
C PRO A 441 15.89 -22.52 -7.26
N ASN A 442 14.99 -23.50 -7.33
CA ASN A 442 14.45 -24.23 -6.17
C ASN A 442 13.64 -23.36 -5.20
N GLU A 443 12.95 -22.34 -5.71
CA GLU A 443 12.10 -21.42 -4.92
C GLU A 443 12.84 -20.66 -3.82
N GLN A 444 14.17 -20.68 -3.84
CA GLN A 444 14.97 -19.89 -2.91
C GLN A 444 14.92 -18.42 -3.32
N ARG A 445 14.42 -17.56 -2.42
CA ARG A 445 14.41 -16.12 -2.65
C ARG A 445 15.82 -15.55 -2.65
N VAL A 446 16.17 -14.90 -3.76
CA VAL A 446 17.40 -14.12 -3.90
C VAL A 446 17.10 -12.66 -3.57
N ARG A 447 17.89 -12.09 -2.66
CA ARG A 447 17.82 -10.65 -2.31
C ARG A 447 19.20 -10.05 -2.38
N THR A 448 19.35 -8.90 -3.02
CA THR A 448 20.63 -8.21 -3.15
C THR A 448 20.46 -6.70 -3.12
N LYS A 449 21.42 -6.01 -2.51
CA LYS A 449 21.53 -4.55 -2.47
C LYS A 449 22.51 -4.07 -3.53
N LEU A 450 22.09 -3.18 -4.39
CA LEU A 450 22.89 -2.59 -5.46
C LEU A 450 22.97 -1.07 -5.24
N MET A 451 24.19 -0.56 -5.15
CA MET A 451 24.40 0.88 -5.05
C MET A 451 23.87 1.60 -6.29
N PHE A 452 23.12 2.69 -6.12
CA PHE A 452 22.64 3.47 -7.26
C PHE A 452 23.76 4.05 -8.12
N SER A 453 24.94 4.28 -7.54
CA SER A 453 26.13 4.69 -8.30
C SER A 453 26.52 3.69 -9.41
N GLY A 454 26.25 2.40 -9.23
CA GLY A 454 26.51 1.36 -10.23
C GLY A 454 25.65 1.47 -11.50
N PHE A 455 24.55 2.21 -11.46
CA PHE A 455 23.68 2.47 -12.62
C PHE A 455 24.06 3.73 -13.40
N LYS A 456 25.00 4.55 -12.90
CA LYS A 456 25.47 5.79 -13.53
C LYS A 456 26.57 5.55 -14.58
N VAL A 457 26.32 4.69 -15.53
CA VAL A 457 27.33 4.30 -16.54
C VAL A 457 27.27 5.14 -17.82
N GLY A 458 26.48 6.20 -17.87
CA GLY A 458 26.29 7.01 -19.07
C GLY A 458 25.83 6.16 -20.27
N LYS A 459 26.59 6.21 -21.39
CA LYS A 459 26.34 5.35 -22.56
C LYS A 459 27.00 3.97 -22.44
N GLY A 460 27.70 3.69 -21.34
CA GLY A 460 28.40 2.42 -21.11
C GLY A 460 27.45 1.27 -20.76
N LYS A 461 28.01 0.06 -20.78
CA LYS A 461 27.32 -1.16 -20.34
C LYS A 461 27.29 -1.19 -18.81
N LEU A 462 26.19 -1.64 -18.22
CA LEU A 462 26.10 -1.92 -16.79
C LEU A 462 27.13 -3.01 -16.39
N PRO A 463 27.62 -2.98 -15.15
CA PRO A 463 28.41 -4.09 -14.60
C PRO A 463 27.70 -5.42 -14.79
N ASP A 464 28.48 -6.47 -15.08
CA ASP A 464 27.92 -7.80 -15.37
C ASP A 464 27.11 -8.36 -14.20
N SER A 465 27.50 -8.07 -12.95
CA SER A 465 26.74 -8.45 -11.74
C SER A 465 25.34 -7.79 -11.71
N ILE A 466 25.25 -6.50 -11.98
CA ILE A 466 23.96 -5.79 -12.05
C ILE A 466 23.11 -6.34 -13.20
N SER A 467 23.72 -6.49 -14.39
CA SER A 467 23.04 -7.03 -15.57
C SER A 467 22.48 -8.44 -15.33
N HIS A 468 23.22 -9.28 -14.57
CA HIS A 468 22.77 -10.62 -14.19
C HIS A 468 21.50 -10.57 -13.34
N HIS A 469 21.46 -9.76 -12.28
CA HIS A 469 20.30 -9.64 -11.41
C HIS A 469 19.08 -9.05 -12.14
N LEU A 470 19.28 -8.01 -12.96
CA LEU A 470 18.20 -7.46 -13.78
C LEU A 470 17.64 -8.48 -14.77
N GLY A 471 18.53 -9.31 -15.38
CA GLY A 471 18.13 -10.38 -16.30
C GLY A 471 17.28 -11.47 -15.65
N LYS A 472 17.45 -11.72 -14.34
CA LYS A 472 16.63 -12.68 -13.58
C LYS A 472 15.33 -12.05 -13.08
N LEU A 473 15.36 -10.77 -12.73
CA LEU A 473 14.19 -10.04 -12.22
C LEU A 473 13.18 -9.68 -13.33
N ALA A 474 13.66 -9.22 -14.49
CA ALA A 474 12.81 -8.70 -15.55
C ALA A 474 11.68 -9.66 -15.99
N PRO A 475 11.92 -10.97 -16.20
CA PRO A 475 10.85 -11.92 -16.52
C PRO A 475 9.80 -12.04 -15.40
N GLN A 476 10.22 -11.98 -14.13
CA GLN A 476 9.33 -12.09 -12.98
C GLN A 476 8.52 -10.80 -12.75
N LEU A 477 9.06 -9.65 -13.16
CA LEU A 477 8.31 -8.40 -13.26
C LEU A 477 7.45 -8.35 -14.53
N LYS A 478 7.44 -9.38 -15.38
CA LYS A 478 6.72 -9.37 -16.67
C LYS A 478 7.05 -8.09 -17.50
N MET A 479 8.29 -7.64 -17.42
CA MET A 479 8.78 -6.38 -17.99
C MET A 479 9.98 -6.64 -18.93
N PRO A 480 10.10 -5.96 -20.08
CA PRO A 480 11.29 -6.04 -20.90
C PRO A 480 12.56 -5.62 -20.12
N LEU A 481 13.65 -6.38 -20.26
CA LEU A 481 14.92 -6.10 -19.58
C LEU A 481 15.43 -4.67 -19.87
N GLN A 482 15.25 -4.19 -21.08
CA GLN A 482 15.65 -2.84 -21.46
C GLN A 482 14.86 -1.79 -20.68
N GLU A 483 13.55 -1.97 -20.55
CA GLU A 483 12.66 -1.06 -19.79
C GLU A 483 13.07 -1.01 -18.31
N LEU A 484 13.26 -2.17 -17.68
CA LEU A 484 13.75 -2.24 -16.29
C LEU A 484 15.12 -1.57 -16.12
N THR A 485 16.01 -1.78 -17.08
CA THR A 485 17.35 -1.16 -17.09
C THR A 485 17.26 0.36 -17.15
N GLU A 486 16.45 0.90 -18.05
CA GLU A 486 16.26 2.34 -18.19
C GLU A 486 15.55 2.94 -16.97
N LEU A 487 14.63 2.21 -16.36
CA LEU A 487 13.99 2.62 -15.11
C LEU A 487 15.02 2.73 -13.97
N CYS A 488 15.88 1.72 -13.79
CA CYS A 488 16.92 1.74 -12.76
C CYS A 488 17.94 2.88 -12.98
N LYS A 489 18.30 3.19 -14.23
CA LYS A 489 19.15 4.34 -14.56
C LYS A 489 18.46 5.66 -14.22
N ALA A 490 17.18 5.80 -14.57
CA ALA A 490 16.38 6.99 -14.23
C ALA A 490 16.29 7.18 -12.71
N LEU A 491 16.07 6.10 -11.97
CA LEU A 491 16.08 6.15 -10.50
C LEU A 491 17.44 6.61 -9.95
N ALA A 492 18.55 6.11 -10.50
CA ALA A 492 19.87 6.56 -10.09
C ALA A 492 20.09 8.07 -10.34
N GLU A 493 19.51 8.62 -11.41
CA GLU A 493 19.50 10.06 -11.65
C GLU A 493 18.72 10.80 -10.55
N VAL A 494 17.50 10.36 -10.27
CA VAL A 494 16.60 10.98 -9.27
C VAL A 494 17.23 10.96 -7.88
N VAL A 495 17.62 9.78 -7.38
CA VAL A 495 18.08 9.64 -5.97
C VAL A 495 19.44 10.31 -5.73
N THR A 496 20.18 10.65 -6.77
CA THR A 496 21.43 11.38 -6.64
C THR A 496 21.30 12.89 -6.78
N ASP A 497 20.12 13.40 -7.09
CA ASP A 497 19.80 14.82 -7.01
C ASP A 497 19.47 15.18 -5.55
N GLN A 498 20.52 15.50 -4.78
CA GLN A 498 20.40 15.77 -3.34
C GLN A 498 19.45 16.93 -3.02
N ASN A 499 19.38 17.93 -3.89
CA ASN A 499 18.47 19.06 -3.69
C ASN A 499 17.01 18.60 -3.80
N PHE A 500 16.69 17.80 -4.83
CA PHE A 500 15.35 17.26 -5.00
C PHE A 500 14.97 16.33 -3.86
N ILE A 501 15.82 15.36 -3.52
CA ILE A 501 15.57 14.40 -2.44
C ILE A 501 15.42 15.11 -1.08
N GLY A 502 16.28 16.09 -0.79
CA GLY A 502 16.17 16.87 0.46
C GLY A 502 14.84 17.60 0.58
N GLN A 503 14.33 18.17 -0.53
CA GLN A 503 13.01 18.82 -0.53
C GLN A 503 11.86 17.80 -0.40
N VAL A 504 11.96 16.61 -1.05
CA VAL A 504 10.96 15.54 -0.89
C VAL A 504 10.88 15.09 0.56
N LEU A 505 12.04 14.82 1.20
CA LEU A 505 12.09 14.42 2.60
C LEU A 505 11.54 15.50 3.53
N SER A 506 11.86 16.78 3.28
CA SER A 506 11.31 17.89 4.07
C SER A 506 9.78 17.97 3.98
N ILE A 507 9.19 17.77 2.79
CA ILE A 507 7.73 17.74 2.65
C ILE A 507 7.14 16.51 3.36
N ASN A 508 7.79 15.35 3.23
CA ASN A 508 7.36 14.13 3.92
C ASN A 508 7.35 14.31 5.45
N ASP A 509 8.39 14.94 6.00
CA ASP A 509 8.51 15.18 7.44
C ASP A 509 7.44 16.16 7.95
N ASP A 510 7.13 17.20 7.17
CA ASP A 510 6.04 18.13 7.53
C ASP A 510 4.68 17.43 7.54
N ILE A 511 4.44 16.52 6.57
CA ILE A 511 3.21 15.71 6.56
C ILE A 511 3.17 14.78 7.77
N GLY A 512 4.27 14.07 8.07
CA GLY A 512 4.32 13.18 9.22
C GLY A 512 4.14 13.90 10.56
N ASN A 513 4.49 15.17 10.64
CA ASN A 513 4.29 15.98 11.85
C ASN A 513 2.81 16.33 12.08
N MET A 514 1.95 16.37 11.04
CA MET A 514 0.51 16.58 11.22
C MET A 514 -0.13 15.52 12.12
N SER A 515 0.28 14.25 11.97
CA SER A 515 -0.25 13.15 12.78
C SER A 515 0.32 13.09 14.21
N VAL A 516 1.32 13.90 14.52
CA VAL A 516 1.91 14.00 15.88
C VAL A 516 1.28 15.14 16.69
N GLU A 517 0.81 16.17 16.00
CA GLU A 517 0.19 17.35 16.62
C GLU A 517 -1.32 17.16 16.87
N ASN A 518 -1.92 16.13 16.30
CA ASN A 518 -3.31 15.69 16.49
C ASN A 518 -3.30 14.35 17.30
#